data_1a68765a8c1ec94cd5889fbc29bdd744
#
_entry.id   1a68765a8c1ec94cd5889fbc29bdd744
#
_cell.length_a   1.000
_cell.length_b   1.000
_cell.length_c   1.000
_cell.angle_alpha   90.00
_cell.angle_beta   90.00
_cell.angle_gamma   90.00
#
_symmetry.space_group_name_H-M   'P 1'
#
loop_
_entity.id
_entity.type
_entity.pdbx_description
1 polymer ?
#
loop_
_entity_poly.entity_id
_entity_poly.type
_entity_poly.pdbx_seq_one_letter_code
_entity_poly.pdbx_strand_id
1 'polypeptide(L)'
;TTRLVGSEMCIRDRDKATALRGIFSEFGLLKFRVTVEVRWLQKLAATAEIQEVSSLSKEANDYLNKIVEEFSLQDAERIKEIERTTNHDVKAVEYFLKEKSEALPELAKVSEFIHFACTSEDINNLSHALMLKTAREEVFLPEWQKLIDEITRLANEYKTIPLLSRTHGQPASPSTVGKEMANVVYRLKRQFKQLQQNEILGKINGAVGNYNAHLSAYPNINWHKFSEEFVTSLGLDWNPY
;
A
#
# COMPACT_ATOMS: atom_id res chain seq x y z
N THR A 1 -24.63 6.01 9.12
CA THR A 1 -23.75 6.99 8.45
C THR A 1 -22.34 6.41 8.38
N THR A 2 -21.99 5.87 7.23
CA THR A 2 -20.64 5.46 6.88
C THR A 2 -19.75 6.70 6.89
N ARG A 3 -19.11 6.98 8.00
CA ARG A 3 -18.03 7.96 8.06
C ARG A 3 -16.81 7.34 7.40
N LEU A 4 -16.63 7.62 6.12
CA LEU A 4 -15.37 7.39 5.45
C LEU A 4 -14.32 8.27 6.16
N VAL A 5 -13.30 7.66 6.74
CA VAL A 5 -12.13 8.39 7.23
C VAL A 5 -11.61 9.23 6.05
N GLY A 6 -11.56 10.55 6.22
CA GLY A 6 -11.21 11.49 5.15
C GLY A 6 -12.39 12.22 4.49
N SER A 7 -13.67 11.85 4.77
CA SER A 7 -14.82 12.61 4.25
C SER A 7 -15.03 13.94 4.99
N GLU A 8 -14.43 14.10 6.16
CA GLU A 8 -14.52 15.31 6.99
C GLU A 8 -13.32 16.26 6.82
N MET A 9 -12.33 15.92 6.00
CA MET A 9 -11.37 16.94 5.54
C MET A 9 -12.17 18.09 4.94
N CYS A 10 -11.81 19.32 5.30
CA CYS A 10 -12.50 20.53 4.86
C CYS A 10 -13.01 20.35 3.43
N ILE A 11 -14.28 20.65 3.17
CA ILE A 11 -14.89 20.60 1.84
C ILE A 11 -13.96 21.24 0.79
N ARG A 12 -13.26 22.30 1.17
CA ARG A 12 -12.23 22.98 0.38
C ARG A 12 -11.10 22.06 -0.10
N ASP A 13 -10.65 21.14 0.73
CA ASP A 13 -9.46 20.31 0.46
C ASP A 13 -9.85 18.95 -0.14
N ARG A 14 -11.14 18.62 -0.14
CA ARG A 14 -11.68 17.38 -0.68
C ARG A 14 -11.29 17.15 -2.14
N ASP A 15 -11.38 18.20 -2.95
CA ASP A 15 -11.08 18.09 -4.39
C ASP A 15 -9.57 18.08 -4.65
N LYS A 16 -8.79 18.74 -3.80
CA LYS A 16 -7.32 18.73 -3.88
C LYS A 16 -6.70 17.38 -3.51
N ALA A 17 -7.34 16.62 -2.62
CA ALA A 17 -6.87 15.30 -2.22
C ALA A 17 -7.52 14.15 -3.01
N THR A 18 -8.16 14.42 -4.15
CA THR A 18 -8.90 13.42 -4.94
C THR A 18 -8.04 12.24 -5.35
N ALA A 19 -6.78 12.49 -5.73
CA ALA A 19 -5.84 11.43 -6.13
C ALA A 19 -5.55 10.41 -5.01
N LEU A 20 -5.72 10.79 -3.73
CA LEU A 20 -5.46 9.94 -2.57
C LEU A 20 -6.70 9.17 -2.09
N ARG A 21 -7.90 9.49 -2.58
CA ARG A 21 -9.14 8.86 -2.09
C ARG A 21 -9.21 7.37 -2.37
N GLY A 22 -8.79 6.95 -3.56
CA GLY A 22 -8.75 5.53 -3.92
C GLY A 22 -7.74 4.72 -3.11
N ILE A 23 -6.82 5.41 -2.43
CA ILE A 23 -5.74 4.80 -1.66
C ILE A 23 -6.06 4.85 -0.15
N PHE A 24 -6.28 6.05 0.43
CA PHE A 24 -6.43 6.26 1.87
C PHE A 24 -7.90 6.35 2.33
N SER A 25 -8.81 5.72 1.64
CA SER A 25 -10.18 5.53 2.10
C SER A 25 -10.39 4.11 2.62
N GLU A 26 -11.54 3.86 3.25
CA GLU A 26 -11.96 2.50 3.62
C GLU A 26 -12.04 1.60 2.38
N PHE A 27 -12.52 2.13 1.24
CA PHE A 27 -12.50 1.43 -0.04
C PHE A 27 -11.07 1.02 -0.43
N GLY A 28 -10.09 1.92 -0.33
CA GLY A 28 -8.70 1.62 -0.61
C GLY A 28 -8.16 0.54 0.31
N LEU A 29 -8.41 0.64 1.61
CA LEU A 29 -7.99 -0.38 2.57
C LEU A 29 -8.58 -1.76 2.26
N LEU A 30 -9.88 -1.85 1.94
CA LEU A 30 -10.53 -3.11 1.54
C LEU A 30 -9.90 -3.67 0.27
N LYS A 31 -9.65 -2.84 -0.74
CA LYS A 31 -8.98 -3.24 -1.98
C LYS A 31 -7.59 -3.85 -1.70
N PHE A 32 -6.79 -3.20 -0.86
CA PHE A 32 -5.45 -3.71 -0.54
C PHE A 32 -5.49 -4.97 0.33
N ARG A 33 -6.46 -5.12 1.23
CA ARG A 33 -6.69 -6.38 1.97
C ARG A 33 -7.02 -7.53 1.02
N VAL A 34 -7.94 -7.32 0.07
CA VAL A 34 -8.25 -8.29 -0.98
C VAL A 34 -7.00 -8.64 -1.79
N THR A 35 -6.19 -7.64 -2.13
CA THR A 35 -4.94 -7.86 -2.84
C THR A 35 -3.99 -8.77 -2.07
N VAL A 36 -3.74 -8.49 -0.80
CA VAL A 36 -2.83 -9.28 0.05
C VAL A 36 -3.31 -10.71 0.19
N GLU A 37 -4.59 -10.92 0.48
CA GLU A 37 -5.19 -12.26 0.64
C GLU A 37 -5.10 -13.09 -0.66
N VAL A 38 -5.40 -12.48 -1.80
CA VAL A 38 -5.28 -13.14 -3.10
C VAL A 38 -3.83 -13.52 -3.39
N ARG A 39 -2.88 -12.60 -3.18
CA ARG A 39 -1.46 -12.88 -3.40
C ARG A 39 -0.93 -13.96 -2.45
N TRP A 40 -1.42 -13.98 -1.20
CA TRP A 40 -1.09 -15.01 -0.24
C TRP A 40 -1.56 -16.39 -0.71
N LEU A 41 -2.83 -16.53 -1.11
CA LEU A 41 -3.36 -17.78 -1.67
C LEU A 41 -2.57 -18.25 -2.89
N GLN A 42 -2.23 -17.35 -3.81
CA GLN A 42 -1.42 -17.67 -4.99
C GLN A 42 -0.01 -18.16 -4.61
N LYS A 43 0.63 -17.53 -3.61
CA LYS A 43 1.95 -17.96 -3.12
C LYS A 43 1.88 -19.33 -2.46
N LEU A 44 0.86 -19.62 -1.66
CA LEU A 44 0.64 -20.94 -1.06
C LEU A 44 0.45 -21.99 -2.16
N ALA A 45 -0.40 -21.73 -3.14
CA ALA A 45 -0.69 -22.63 -4.25
C ALA A 45 0.53 -22.90 -5.16
N ALA A 46 1.45 -21.96 -5.25
CA ALA A 46 2.70 -22.13 -6.00
C ALA A 46 3.77 -22.94 -5.24
N THR A 47 3.49 -23.37 -4.01
CA THR A 47 4.45 -24.03 -3.11
C THR A 47 4.20 -25.53 -3.10
N ALA A 48 5.11 -26.30 -3.65
CA ALA A 48 4.96 -27.74 -3.84
C ALA A 48 4.84 -28.54 -2.52
N GLU A 49 5.37 -28.00 -1.43
CA GLU A 49 5.30 -28.59 -0.10
C GLU A 49 3.91 -28.49 0.54
N ILE A 50 3.03 -27.62 0.03
CA ILE A 50 1.65 -27.46 0.48
C ILE A 50 0.74 -28.26 -0.45
N GLN A 51 0.68 -29.57 -0.22
CA GLN A 51 0.04 -30.50 -1.16
C GLN A 51 -1.49 -30.37 -1.20
N GLU A 52 -2.11 -29.85 -0.16
CA GLU A 52 -3.56 -29.62 -0.05
C GLU A 52 -4.02 -28.47 -0.95
N VAL A 53 -3.13 -27.57 -1.29
CA VAL A 53 -3.37 -26.52 -2.29
C VAL A 53 -2.61 -26.90 -3.56
N SER A 54 -3.28 -27.53 -4.51
CA SER A 54 -2.68 -27.82 -5.81
C SER A 54 -2.33 -26.51 -6.54
N SER A 55 -1.31 -26.56 -7.41
CA SER A 55 -0.96 -25.42 -8.25
C SER A 55 -2.19 -24.96 -9.06
N LEU A 56 -2.56 -23.69 -8.91
CA LEU A 56 -3.71 -23.13 -9.61
C LEU A 56 -3.47 -23.05 -11.11
N SER A 57 -4.48 -23.42 -11.88
CA SER A 57 -4.49 -23.25 -13.33
C SER A 57 -4.29 -21.78 -13.73
N LYS A 58 -3.95 -21.55 -15.00
CA LYS A 58 -3.90 -20.20 -15.53
C LYS A 58 -5.24 -19.48 -15.38
N GLU A 59 -6.34 -20.18 -15.68
CA GLU A 59 -7.70 -19.64 -15.57
C GLU A 59 -8.01 -19.19 -14.14
N ALA A 60 -7.68 -19.99 -13.13
CA ALA A 60 -7.88 -19.65 -11.73
C ALA A 60 -7.03 -18.45 -11.30
N ASN A 61 -5.76 -18.40 -11.72
CA ASN A 61 -4.89 -17.27 -11.44
C ASN A 61 -5.37 -15.98 -12.13
N ASP A 62 -5.80 -16.04 -13.38
CA ASP A 62 -6.33 -14.91 -14.12
C ASP A 62 -7.63 -14.40 -13.46
N TYR A 63 -8.49 -15.30 -12.98
CA TYR A 63 -9.71 -14.92 -12.25
C TYR A 63 -9.38 -14.23 -10.91
N LEU A 64 -8.43 -14.75 -10.13
CA LEU A 64 -7.97 -14.11 -8.89
C LEU A 64 -7.37 -12.72 -9.16
N ASN A 65 -6.58 -12.57 -10.22
CA ASN A 65 -6.04 -11.27 -10.63
C ASN A 65 -7.16 -10.30 -10.98
N LYS A 66 -8.18 -10.77 -11.70
CA LYS A 66 -9.35 -9.97 -12.06
C LYS A 66 -10.13 -9.46 -10.84
N ILE A 67 -10.28 -10.26 -9.77
CA ILE A 67 -10.89 -9.81 -8.51
C ILE A 67 -10.14 -8.60 -7.94
N VAL A 68 -8.82 -8.58 -8.02
CA VAL A 68 -7.99 -7.46 -7.52
C VAL A 68 -8.06 -6.25 -8.43
N GLU A 69 -7.94 -6.45 -9.74
CA GLU A 69 -7.87 -5.37 -10.73
C GLU A 69 -9.19 -4.65 -10.90
N GLU A 70 -10.30 -5.41 -10.92
CA GLU A 70 -11.66 -4.90 -11.12
C GLU A 70 -12.41 -4.65 -9.80
N PHE A 71 -11.69 -4.62 -8.65
CA PHE A 71 -12.32 -4.38 -7.35
C PHE A 71 -13.14 -3.08 -7.36
N SER A 72 -14.43 -3.20 -7.11
CA SER A 72 -15.42 -2.14 -7.27
C SER A 72 -16.01 -1.66 -5.95
N LEU A 73 -16.74 -0.54 -5.99
CA LEU A 73 -17.48 -0.05 -4.83
C LEU A 73 -18.54 -1.08 -4.37
N GLN A 74 -19.15 -1.80 -5.30
CA GLN A 74 -20.12 -2.86 -4.99
C GLN A 74 -19.46 -4.01 -4.21
N ASP A 75 -18.23 -4.39 -4.56
CA ASP A 75 -17.47 -5.39 -3.81
C ASP A 75 -17.16 -4.91 -2.40
N ALA A 76 -16.78 -3.65 -2.26
CA ALA A 76 -16.54 -3.05 -0.94
C ALA A 76 -17.82 -3.00 -0.09
N GLU A 77 -18.95 -2.64 -0.67
CA GLU A 77 -20.28 -2.66 -0.02
C GLU A 77 -20.65 -4.09 0.41
N ARG A 78 -20.37 -5.10 -0.44
CA ARG A 78 -20.61 -6.50 -0.09
C ARG A 78 -19.78 -6.93 1.11
N ILE A 79 -18.50 -6.56 1.17
CA ILE A 79 -17.65 -6.82 2.35
C ILE A 79 -18.25 -6.16 3.60
N LYS A 80 -18.73 -4.92 3.49
CA LYS A 80 -19.38 -4.22 4.63
C LYS A 80 -20.69 -4.87 5.08
N GLU A 81 -21.44 -5.48 4.18
CA GLU A 81 -22.61 -6.28 4.54
C GLU A 81 -22.23 -7.53 5.33
N ILE A 82 -21.22 -8.26 4.88
CA ILE A 82 -20.69 -9.44 5.59
C ILE A 82 -20.17 -9.03 6.98
N GLU A 83 -19.45 -7.90 7.07
CA GLU A 83 -18.93 -7.38 8.33
C GLU A 83 -20.01 -7.11 9.39
N ARG A 84 -21.20 -6.65 8.99
CA ARG A 84 -22.34 -6.44 9.90
C ARG A 84 -22.76 -7.71 10.64
N THR A 85 -22.52 -8.88 10.04
CA THR A 85 -22.83 -10.18 10.64
C THR A 85 -21.66 -10.75 11.40
N THR A 86 -20.45 -10.64 10.83
CA THR A 86 -19.24 -11.22 11.43
C THR A 86 -18.68 -10.39 12.58
N ASN A 87 -19.00 -9.09 12.64
CA ASN A 87 -18.42 -8.10 13.54
C ASN A 87 -16.87 -8.08 13.51
N HIS A 88 -16.30 -8.42 12.34
CA HIS A 88 -14.86 -8.49 12.15
C HIS A 88 -14.50 -8.14 10.70
N ASP A 89 -13.71 -7.08 10.52
CA ASP A 89 -13.42 -6.47 9.23
C ASP A 89 -12.57 -7.36 8.29
N VAL A 90 -11.45 -7.91 8.77
CA VAL A 90 -10.60 -8.79 7.95
C VAL A 90 -11.31 -10.11 7.67
N LYS A 91 -12.07 -10.65 8.63
CA LYS A 91 -12.87 -11.86 8.42
C LYS A 91 -13.94 -11.67 7.35
N ALA A 92 -14.50 -10.47 7.23
CA ALA A 92 -15.43 -10.14 6.16
C ALA A 92 -14.78 -10.20 4.76
N VAL A 93 -13.53 -9.79 4.65
CA VAL A 93 -12.75 -9.93 3.40
C VAL A 93 -12.53 -11.41 3.05
N GLU A 94 -12.18 -12.24 4.02
CA GLU A 94 -12.03 -13.69 3.83
C GLU A 94 -13.32 -14.31 3.30
N TYR A 95 -14.47 -14.03 3.92
CA TYR A 95 -15.76 -14.55 3.46
C TYR A 95 -16.14 -14.04 2.07
N PHE A 96 -15.90 -12.78 1.76
CA PHE A 96 -16.08 -12.23 0.42
C PHE A 96 -15.26 -13.00 -0.63
N LEU A 97 -13.99 -13.27 -0.34
CA LEU A 97 -13.15 -14.03 -1.24
C LEU A 97 -13.60 -15.49 -1.38
N LYS A 98 -14.11 -16.11 -0.30
CA LYS A 98 -14.72 -17.45 -0.37
C LYS A 98 -15.96 -17.44 -1.26
N GLU A 99 -16.86 -16.45 -1.15
CA GLU A 99 -18.00 -16.28 -2.06
C GLU A 99 -17.54 -16.15 -3.53
N LYS A 100 -16.53 -15.33 -3.80
CA LYS A 100 -15.97 -15.19 -5.17
C LYS A 100 -15.36 -16.49 -5.68
N SER A 101 -14.75 -17.28 -4.81
CA SER A 101 -14.10 -18.55 -5.16
C SER A 101 -15.09 -19.62 -5.60
N GLU A 102 -16.37 -19.55 -5.22
CA GLU A 102 -17.42 -20.46 -5.65
C GLU A 102 -17.66 -20.46 -7.17
N ALA A 103 -17.27 -19.37 -7.86
CA ALA A 103 -17.42 -19.26 -9.31
C ALA A 103 -16.56 -20.27 -10.10
N LEU A 104 -15.46 -20.76 -9.51
CA LEU A 104 -14.59 -21.74 -10.12
C LEU A 104 -14.40 -22.94 -9.18
N PRO A 105 -14.75 -24.19 -9.62
CA PRO A 105 -14.63 -25.38 -8.78
C PRO A 105 -13.22 -25.64 -8.24
N GLU A 106 -12.20 -25.21 -8.96
CA GLU A 106 -10.81 -25.28 -8.53
C GLU A 106 -10.52 -24.39 -7.32
N LEU A 107 -11.00 -23.14 -7.34
CA LEU A 107 -10.85 -22.18 -6.24
C LEU A 107 -11.72 -22.56 -5.04
N ALA A 108 -12.93 -23.05 -5.27
CA ALA A 108 -13.82 -23.51 -4.21
C ALA A 108 -13.19 -24.60 -3.35
N LYS A 109 -12.42 -25.52 -3.97
CA LYS A 109 -11.71 -26.61 -3.25
C LYS A 109 -10.61 -26.09 -2.31
N VAL A 110 -9.99 -24.99 -2.62
CA VAL A 110 -8.87 -24.41 -1.86
C VAL A 110 -9.26 -23.16 -1.05
N SER A 111 -10.54 -22.84 -0.99
CA SER A 111 -11.06 -21.63 -0.36
C SER A 111 -10.73 -21.54 1.14
N GLU A 112 -10.55 -22.68 1.82
CA GLU A 112 -10.12 -22.71 3.24
C GLU A 112 -8.67 -22.27 3.45
N PHE A 113 -7.87 -22.15 2.38
CA PHE A 113 -6.52 -21.59 2.43
C PHE A 113 -6.48 -20.07 2.28
N ILE A 114 -7.62 -19.42 2.02
CA ILE A 114 -7.74 -17.97 2.15
C ILE A 114 -7.51 -17.63 3.63
N HIS A 115 -6.63 -16.65 3.90
CA HIS A 115 -6.23 -16.28 5.26
C HIS A 115 -5.47 -17.38 6.05
N PHE A 116 -4.97 -18.42 5.37
CA PHE A 116 -4.31 -19.55 6.04
C PHE A 116 -3.14 -19.08 6.89
N ALA A 117 -3.17 -19.49 8.17
CA ALA A 117 -2.16 -19.21 9.20
C ALA A 117 -1.89 -17.71 9.49
N CYS A 118 -2.61 -16.79 8.84
CA CYS A 118 -2.49 -15.36 9.06
C CYS A 118 -3.22 -14.92 10.33
N THR A 119 -2.78 -13.79 10.88
CA THR A 119 -3.58 -12.95 11.76
C THR A 119 -4.03 -11.70 11.01
N SER A 120 -5.06 -11.02 11.53
CA SER A 120 -5.55 -9.78 10.89
C SER A 120 -4.46 -8.75 10.66
N GLU A 121 -3.49 -8.64 11.57
CA GLU A 121 -2.39 -7.69 11.46
C GLU A 121 -1.40 -8.05 10.35
N ASP A 122 -1.24 -9.32 9.99
CA ASP A 122 -0.46 -9.71 8.82
C ASP A 122 -1.03 -9.09 7.54
N ILE A 123 -2.36 -9.10 7.43
CA ILE A 123 -3.06 -8.50 6.28
C ILE A 123 -3.08 -6.98 6.38
N ASN A 124 -3.34 -6.42 7.58
CA ASN A 124 -3.44 -4.98 7.78
C ASN A 124 -2.12 -4.25 7.53
N ASN A 125 -1.00 -4.72 8.10
CA ASN A 125 0.29 -4.05 7.92
C ASN A 125 0.72 -4.05 6.45
N LEU A 126 0.56 -5.18 5.74
CA LEU A 126 0.89 -5.27 4.32
C LEU A 126 -0.03 -4.37 3.47
N SER A 127 -1.32 -4.30 3.80
CA SER A 127 -2.26 -3.40 3.13
C SER A 127 -1.88 -1.94 3.32
N HIS A 128 -1.58 -1.52 4.56
CA HIS A 128 -1.13 -0.15 4.83
C HIS A 128 0.21 0.16 4.16
N ALA A 129 1.14 -0.79 4.13
CA ALA A 129 2.42 -0.64 3.43
C ALA A 129 2.21 -0.44 1.92
N LEU A 130 1.32 -1.22 1.29
CA LEU A 130 0.95 -1.06 -0.11
C LEU A 130 0.25 0.28 -0.39
N MET A 131 -0.64 0.73 0.51
CA MET A 131 -1.27 2.06 0.42
C MET A 131 -0.22 3.16 0.44
N LEU A 132 0.74 3.11 1.37
CA LEU A 132 1.84 4.07 1.47
C LEU A 132 2.74 4.04 0.24
N LYS A 133 3.09 2.84 -0.25
CA LYS A 133 3.88 2.66 -1.47
C LYS A 133 3.19 3.28 -2.67
N THR A 134 1.93 2.94 -2.89
CA THR A 134 1.14 3.46 -4.01
C THR A 134 1.01 4.98 -3.94
N ALA A 135 0.69 5.53 -2.76
CA ALA A 135 0.59 6.99 -2.58
C ALA A 135 1.92 7.69 -2.83
N ARG A 136 3.04 7.12 -2.36
CA ARG A 136 4.37 7.65 -2.61
C ARG A 136 4.69 7.69 -4.09
N GLU A 137 4.51 6.57 -4.79
CA GLU A 137 4.94 6.41 -6.18
C GLU A 137 4.02 7.13 -7.17
N GLU A 138 2.70 7.04 -6.97
CA GLU A 138 1.74 7.56 -7.93
C GLU A 138 1.32 9.02 -7.68
N VAL A 139 1.46 9.51 -6.42
CA VAL A 139 0.98 10.84 -6.07
C VAL A 139 2.09 11.73 -5.51
N PHE A 140 2.74 11.35 -4.41
CA PHE A 140 3.65 12.27 -3.71
C PHE A 140 4.90 12.59 -4.51
N LEU A 141 5.57 11.60 -5.08
CA LEU A 141 6.79 11.85 -5.86
C LEU A 141 6.50 12.65 -7.14
N PRO A 142 5.47 12.33 -7.94
CA PRO A 142 5.13 13.15 -9.11
C PRO A 142 4.77 14.61 -8.77
N GLU A 143 3.95 14.83 -7.73
CA GLU A 143 3.55 16.19 -7.36
C GLU A 143 4.72 16.99 -6.77
N TRP A 144 5.56 16.35 -5.97
CA TRP A 144 6.75 16.98 -5.43
C TRP A 144 7.77 17.33 -6.52
N GLN A 145 7.93 16.47 -7.52
CA GLN A 145 8.79 16.76 -8.67
C GLN A 145 8.30 17.99 -9.44
N LYS A 146 6.99 18.11 -9.69
CA LYS A 146 6.40 19.30 -10.33
C LYS A 146 6.71 20.59 -9.55
N LEU A 147 6.62 20.54 -8.21
CA LEU A 147 6.97 21.68 -7.37
C LEU A 147 8.46 22.05 -7.49
N ILE A 148 9.35 21.07 -7.47
CA ILE A 148 10.80 21.27 -7.66
C ILE A 148 11.09 21.92 -9.02
N ASP A 149 10.44 21.43 -10.08
CA ASP A 149 10.65 21.92 -11.43
C ASP A 149 10.16 23.35 -11.57
N GLU A 150 9.00 23.70 -11.02
CA GLU A 150 8.48 25.05 -11.08
C GLU A 150 9.35 26.06 -10.30
N ILE A 151 9.78 25.72 -9.08
CA ILE A 151 10.67 26.61 -8.32
C ILE A 151 12.04 26.71 -9.02
N THR A 152 12.52 25.63 -9.68
CA THR A 152 13.75 25.65 -10.47
C THR A 152 13.62 26.60 -11.68
N ARG A 153 12.47 26.59 -12.35
CA ARG A 153 12.15 27.53 -13.44
C ARG A 153 12.21 28.97 -12.95
N LEU A 154 11.55 29.29 -11.83
CA LEU A 154 11.57 30.61 -11.21
C LEU A 154 12.97 31.02 -10.76
N ALA A 155 13.76 30.11 -10.21
CA ALA A 155 15.15 30.36 -9.82
C ALA A 155 15.99 30.81 -11.03
N ASN A 156 15.81 30.17 -12.19
CA ASN A 156 16.50 30.54 -13.42
C ASN A 156 16.00 31.86 -14.02
N GLU A 157 14.70 32.09 -13.98
CA GLU A 157 14.07 33.33 -14.47
C GLU A 157 14.55 34.56 -13.69
N TYR A 158 14.65 34.46 -12.38
CA TYR A 158 14.97 35.56 -11.46
C TYR A 158 16.44 35.58 -10.99
N LYS A 159 17.34 34.82 -11.62
CA LYS A 159 18.75 34.72 -11.21
C LYS A 159 19.53 36.04 -11.24
N THR A 160 19.09 36.99 -12.09
CA THR A 160 19.73 38.30 -12.28
C THR A 160 19.05 39.41 -11.48
N ILE A 161 17.91 39.15 -10.79
CA ILE A 161 17.21 40.17 -10.02
C ILE A 161 17.91 40.32 -8.66
N PRO A 162 18.50 41.50 -8.38
CA PRO A 162 19.20 41.73 -7.14
C PRO A 162 18.25 41.75 -5.95
N LEU A 163 18.67 41.17 -4.82
CA LEU A 163 17.95 41.13 -3.57
C LEU A 163 18.87 41.63 -2.45
N LEU A 164 18.40 42.64 -1.71
CA LEU A 164 19.12 43.12 -0.54
C LEU A 164 18.95 42.16 0.64
N SER A 165 20.05 41.53 1.04
CA SER A 165 20.07 40.77 2.30
C SER A 165 20.09 41.69 3.50
N ARG A 166 19.55 41.20 4.63
CA ARG A 166 19.52 41.93 5.91
C ARG A 166 20.01 41.01 7.03
N THR A 167 20.74 41.57 7.99
CA THR A 167 21.11 40.95 9.25
C THR A 167 20.89 41.90 10.39
N HIS A 168 20.23 41.47 11.46
CA HIS A 168 19.86 42.34 12.61
C HIS A 168 19.15 43.64 12.17
N GLY A 169 18.32 43.58 11.13
CA GLY A 169 17.61 44.76 10.59
C GLY A 169 18.48 45.69 9.73
N GLN A 170 19.76 45.46 9.61
CA GLN A 170 20.71 46.25 8.81
C GLN A 170 20.95 45.63 7.41
N PRO A 171 21.22 46.51 6.40
CA PRO A 171 21.65 46.02 5.10
C PRO A 171 22.89 45.14 5.21
N ALA A 172 22.87 44.02 4.46
CA ALA A 172 23.99 43.06 4.35
C ALA A 172 24.36 42.85 2.90
N SER A 173 25.26 41.90 2.60
CA SER A 173 25.71 41.61 1.25
C SER A 173 24.52 41.30 0.33
N PRO A 174 24.46 41.88 -0.87
CA PRO A 174 23.38 41.60 -1.81
C PRO A 174 23.44 40.17 -2.33
N SER A 175 22.27 39.63 -2.64
CA SER A 175 22.08 38.32 -3.26
C SER A 175 21.19 38.50 -4.51
N THR A 176 20.57 37.43 -4.99
CA THR A 176 19.54 37.48 -6.03
C THR A 176 18.31 36.71 -5.62
N VAL A 177 17.15 37.08 -6.15
CA VAL A 177 15.88 36.37 -5.94
C VAL A 177 16.00 34.92 -6.39
N GLY A 178 16.60 34.70 -7.57
CA GLY A 178 16.79 33.33 -8.09
C GLY A 178 17.70 32.48 -7.21
N LYS A 179 18.74 33.06 -6.57
CA LYS A 179 19.59 32.32 -5.63
C LYS A 179 18.81 31.87 -4.39
N GLU A 180 17.93 32.70 -3.85
CA GLU A 180 17.09 32.28 -2.71
C GLU A 180 16.14 31.16 -3.08
N MET A 181 15.53 31.20 -4.28
CA MET A 181 14.73 30.09 -4.80
C MET A 181 15.56 28.81 -5.02
N ALA A 182 16.78 28.92 -5.56
CA ALA A 182 17.69 27.79 -5.73
C ALA A 182 18.06 27.13 -4.40
N ASN A 183 18.16 27.88 -3.32
CA ASN A 183 18.37 27.34 -1.97
C ASN A 183 17.19 26.46 -1.52
N VAL A 184 15.96 26.89 -1.79
CA VAL A 184 14.76 26.09 -1.51
C VAL A 184 14.75 24.81 -2.34
N VAL A 185 15.03 24.91 -3.66
CA VAL A 185 15.10 23.77 -4.57
C VAL A 185 16.12 22.74 -4.07
N TYR A 186 17.30 23.17 -3.67
CA TYR A 186 18.33 22.27 -3.19
C TYR A 186 17.90 21.48 -1.95
N ARG A 187 17.22 22.14 -1.00
CA ARG A 187 16.66 21.50 0.19
C ARG A 187 15.53 20.52 -0.18
N LEU A 188 14.60 20.92 -1.06
CA LEU A 188 13.52 20.05 -1.52
C LEU A 188 14.05 18.79 -2.21
N LYS A 189 15.08 18.91 -3.08
CA LYS A 189 15.71 17.76 -3.74
C LYS A 189 16.34 16.79 -2.75
N ARG A 190 16.92 17.26 -1.67
CA ARG A 190 17.46 16.39 -0.61
C ARG A 190 16.37 15.62 0.10
N GLN A 191 15.26 16.29 0.47
CA GLN A 191 14.11 15.63 1.12
C GLN A 191 13.42 14.67 0.17
N PHE A 192 13.28 15.03 -1.10
CA PHE A 192 12.74 14.17 -2.14
C PHE A 192 13.52 12.86 -2.26
N LYS A 193 14.85 12.94 -2.28
CA LYS A 193 15.69 11.75 -2.29
C LYS A 193 15.50 10.87 -1.04
N GLN A 194 15.36 11.48 0.14
CA GLN A 194 15.08 10.73 1.37
C GLN A 194 13.73 10.01 1.29
N LEU A 195 12.68 10.68 0.80
CA LEU A 195 11.36 10.07 0.61
C LEU A 195 11.40 8.90 -0.39
N GLN A 196 12.17 9.03 -1.48
CA GLN A 196 12.35 7.94 -2.46
C GLN A 196 13.05 6.72 -1.88
N GLN A 197 14.01 6.93 -0.99
CA GLN A 197 14.87 5.89 -0.43
C GLN A 197 14.33 5.30 0.87
N ASN A 198 13.25 5.85 1.42
CA ASN A 198 12.67 5.33 2.65
C ASN A 198 12.07 3.94 2.41
N GLU A 199 12.54 2.96 3.17
CA GLU A 199 12.02 1.60 3.16
C GLU A 199 10.57 1.59 3.64
N ILE A 200 9.72 0.84 2.95
CA ILE A 200 8.34 0.57 3.37
C ILE A 200 8.27 -0.88 3.78
N LEU A 201 8.27 -1.10 5.07
CA LEU A 201 8.38 -2.41 5.68
C LEU A 201 7.04 -3.15 5.69
N GLY A 202 7.14 -4.47 5.57
CA GLY A 202 6.01 -5.38 5.72
C GLY A 202 6.42 -6.67 6.42
N LYS A 203 5.47 -7.33 7.10
CA LYS A 203 5.67 -8.61 7.75
C LYS A 203 4.49 -9.55 7.52
N ILE A 204 4.73 -10.86 7.59
CA ILE A 204 3.71 -11.89 7.68
C ILE A 204 4.29 -13.06 8.48
N ASN A 205 3.87 -13.21 9.74
CA ASN A 205 4.50 -14.14 10.70
C ASN A 205 3.54 -14.69 11.76
N GLY A 206 2.23 -14.47 11.58
CA GLY A 206 1.19 -14.95 12.48
C GLY A 206 0.96 -14.05 13.71
N ALA A 207 0.08 -14.50 14.59
CA ALA A 207 -0.48 -13.70 15.68
C ALA A 207 0.55 -13.13 16.67
N VAL A 208 1.63 -13.85 16.92
CA VAL A 208 2.68 -13.46 17.89
C VAL A 208 4.07 -13.37 17.26
N GLY A 209 4.14 -13.46 15.93
CA GLY A 209 5.40 -13.29 15.18
C GLY A 209 6.32 -14.52 15.18
N ASN A 210 5.84 -15.69 15.54
CA ASN A 210 6.63 -16.92 15.68
C ASN A 210 6.21 -18.04 14.70
N TYR A 211 5.38 -17.75 13.69
CA TYR A 211 4.89 -18.75 12.72
C TYR A 211 4.21 -19.97 13.36
N ASN A 212 3.59 -19.83 14.54
CA ASN A 212 3.05 -20.97 15.30
C ASN A 212 2.06 -21.81 14.49
N ALA A 213 1.06 -21.18 13.85
CA ALA A 213 0.08 -21.87 13.04
C ALA A 213 0.71 -22.50 11.78
N HIS A 214 1.62 -21.77 11.15
CA HIS A 214 2.35 -22.22 9.97
C HIS A 214 3.18 -23.47 10.27
N LEU A 215 3.99 -23.43 11.33
CA LEU A 215 4.83 -24.54 11.77
C LEU A 215 4.02 -25.74 12.27
N SER A 216 2.85 -25.51 12.87
CA SER A 216 1.95 -26.58 13.28
C SER A 216 1.41 -27.36 12.08
N ALA A 217 1.09 -26.67 10.98
CA ALA A 217 0.58 -27.31 9.78
C ALA A 217 1.69 -27.89 8.89
N TYR A 218 2.76 -27.14 8.66
CA TYR A 218 3.86 -27.49 7.74
C TYR A 218 5.22 -27.23 8.40
N PRO A 219 5.68 -28.12 9.31
CA PRO A 219 6.90 -27.91 10.10
C PRO A 219 8.19 -27.92 9.26
N ASN A 220 8.17 -28.45 8.05
CA ASN A 220 9.34 -28.59 7.19
C ASN A 220 9.56 -27.40 6.23
N ILE A 221 8.61 -26.46 6.16
CA ILE A 221 8.74 -25.25 5.34
C ILE A 221 9.57 -24.23 6.10
N ASN A 222 10.51 -23.59 5.42
CA ASN A 222 11.22 -22.44 5.97
C ASN A 222 10.34 -21.18 5.87
N TRP A 223 9.43 -21.01 6.83
CA TRP A 223 8.46 -19.92 6.85
C TRP A 223 9.10 -18.53 6.91
N HIS A 224 10.28 -18.40 7.51
CA HIS A 224 11.02 -17.15 7.54
C HIS A 224 11.39 -16.70 6.11
N LYS A 225 12.01 -17.60 5.33
CA LYS A 225 12.35 -17.34 3.93
C LYS A 225 11.08 -17.17 3.07
N PHE A 226 10.07 -17.99 3.31
CA PHE A 226 8.78 -17.89 2.60
C PHE A 226 8.13 -16.52 2.77
N SER A 227 8.11 -16.01 4.00
CA SER A 227 7.56 -14.68 4.33
C SER A 227 8.37 -13.54 3.71
N GLU A 228 9.70 -13.63 3.73
CA GLU A 228 10.58 -12.69 3.05
C GLU A 228 10.28 -12.63 1.55
N GLU A 229 10.23 -13.78 0.89
CA GLU A 229 9.89 -13.88 -0.53
C GLU A 229 8.50 -13.34 -0.84
N PHE A 230 7.52 -13.59 0.03
CA PHE A 230 6.16 -13.07 -0.15
C PHE A 230 6.12 -11.54 -0.04
N VAL A 231 6.66 -10.97 1.04
CA VAL A 231 6.67 -9.53 1.28
C VAL A 231 7.42 -8.80 0.16
N THR A 232 8.58 -9.31 -0.25
CA THR A 232 9.37 -8.72 -1.35
C THR A 232 8.68 -8.84 -2.70
N SER A 233 7.89 -9.90 -2.92
CA SER A 233 7.08 -10.05 -4.15
C SER A 233 5.98 -8.97 -4.28
N LEU A 234 5.55 -8.37 -3.16
CA LEU A 234 4.65 -7.22 -3.13
C LEU A 234 5.38 -5.90 -3.40
N GLY A 235 6.70 -5.93 -3.56
CA GLY A 235 7.54 -4.74 -3.73
C GLY A 235 7.72 -3.94 -2.44
N LEU A 236 7.66 -4.61 -1.29
CA LEU A 236 7.90 -4.06 0.05
C LEU A 236 9.25 -4.56 0.59
N ASP A 237 9.78 -3.85 1.57
CA ASP A 237 10.95 -4.30 2.29
C ASP A 237 10.53 -5.21 3.44
N TRP A 238 11.19 -6.34 3.58
CA TRP A 238 10.79 -7.32 4.57
C TRP A 238 11.32 -7.00 5.96
N ASN A 239 10.46 -7.17 6.97
CA ASN A 239 10.79 -7.06 8.38
C ASN A 239 10.35 -8.34 9.10
N PRO A 240 11.25 -9.04 9.84
CA PRO A 240 10.89 -10.27 10.54
C PRO A 240 9.93 -10.06 11.73
N TYR A 241 9.76 -8.81 12.20
CA TYR A 241 8.98 -8.50 13.41
C TYR A 241 7.85 -7.50 13.16
#